data_2d436c90dc50aad79b3db51e8b7c6514
#
_entry.id   2d436c90dc50aad79b3db51e8b7c6514
#
_cell.length_a   1.000
_cell.length_b   1.000
_cell.length_c   1.000
_cell.angle_alpha   90.00
_cell.angle_beta   90.00
_cell.angle_gamma   90.00
#
_symmetry.space_group_name_H-M   'P 1'
#
loop_
_entity.id
_entity.type
_entity.pdbx_description
1 polymer ?
#
loop_
_entity_poly.entity_id
_entity_poly.type
_entity_poly.pdbx_seq_one_letter_code
_entity_poly.pdbx_strand_id
1 'polypeptide(L)'
;MEKRWWKESVVYQIYPRSFCDSNGDGIGDLNGITGKLDYLKELGIDVIWLSPVYKSPNDDNGYDISDYQAIMDEFGTMEDFDRMLATAHEKGIKIMMDLVVNHTSDEHKWFIESRKSTDNPYRDYYIWRPAKEDGSLPNNWGSCFSGPAWEYDKTTDMYFLHLFSKKQPDLNWDNPAVRQDVFDMMNWWLKKGVDGFRMDVISLISKEPGLPDKEPGINGYATFNVSANGPHVHEYLQEMRQKALNNADTITVGECSGVTLEEAKKYARSDEKELNMVFQFEHMDVDSDEKSGKWTTRKMDLRDLKNILTRWQKGLQDIAWNSLYWENHDQPRSVSRFGNDSDEYREISAKMLATCIHMMQGTPYVYQGEELGMTNCPFNTLDNFRDLESINAFHELTEQGKMTEEDMMAAIGYKGRDNARTPMQWDDSAYAGFSTANPWIMVNPNYTKINAKDQVNREDSVFKYYQKLIKLRHESELIVYGTYDLILDDDKDIYAYIRTLGDEKLIVYCNFSENTREVELPEEFTNGKVLISNYIDAKVNHKITLRPYEAIVIQK
;
A
#
# COMPACT_ATOMS: atom_id res chain seq x y z
N MET A 1 -10.31 22.12 10.65
CA MET A 1 -9.13 21.59 9.88
C MET A 1 -9.04 22.34 8.55
N GLU A 2 -7.83 22.69 8.10
CA GLU A 2 -7.64 23.43 6.84
C GLU A 2 -7.94 22.54 5.64
N LYS A 3 -8.65 23.09 4.63
CA LYS A 3 -8.95 22.39 3.38
C LYS A 3 -7.68 22.30 2.53
N ARG A 4 -7.45 21.12 1.96
CA ARG A 4 -6.34 20.82 1.04
C ARG A 4 -6.85 19.90 -0.06
N TRP A 5 -6.42 20.12 -1.29
CA TRP A 5 -6.83 19.30 -2.43
C TRP A 5 -6.54 17.80 -2.20
N TRP A 6 -5.39 17.46 -1.62
CA TRP A 6 -5.01 16.08 -1.37
C TRP A 6 -5.84 15.40 -0.26
N LYS A 7 -6.49 16.15 0.64
CA LYS A 7 -7.48 15.63 1.60
C LYS A 7 -8.78 15.23 0.93
N GLU A 8 -9.17 15.96 -0.10
CA GLU A 8 -10.41 15.76 -0.86
C GLU A 8 -10.27 14.70 -1.95
N SER A 9 -9.03 14.39 -2.35
CA SER A 9 -8.70 13.45 -3.42
C SER A 9 -8.95 12.00 -3.05
N VAL A 10 -9.06 11.18 -4.11
CA VAL A 10 -8.96 9.71 -4.08
C VAL A 10 -7.75 9.31 -4.92
N VAL A 11 -6.88 8.50 -4.33
CA VAL A 11 -5.66 8.00 -4.97
C VAL A 11 -5.91 6.60 -5.52
N TYR A 12 -5.46 6.33 -6.73
CA TYR A 12 -5.47 5.00 -7.33
C TYR A 12 -4.04 4.51 -7.53
N GLN A 13 -3.70 3.35 -6.96
CA GLN A 13 -2.38 2.77 -7.13
C GLN A 13 -2.32 1.90 -8.38
N ILE A 14 -1.35 2.18 -9.24
CA ILE A 14 -0.98 1.34 -10.37
C ILE A 14 0.31 0.58 -10.07
N TYR A 15 0.27 -0.75 -10.24
CA TYR A 15 1.43 -1.62 -10.30
C TYR A 15 1.76 -1.86 -11.79
N PRO A 16 2.73 -1.12 -12.36
CA PRO A 16 2.89 -0.98 -13.81
C PRO A 16 3.02 -2.31 -14.55
N ARG A 17 3.84 -3.20 -14.03
CA ARG A 17 4.14 -4.53 -14.61
C ARG A 17 2.89 -5.36 -14.89
N SER A 18 1.82 -5.16 -14.13
CA SER A 18 0.57 -5.92 -14.19
C SER A 18 -0.66 -5.10 -14.56
N PHE A 19 -0.50 -3.86 -15.03
CA PHE A 19 -1.65 -3.01 -15.34
C PHE A 19 -2.17 -3.21 -16.77
N CYS A 20 -1.34 -2.92 -17.78
CA CYS A 20 -1.70 -3.12 -19.19
C CYS A 20 -0.44 -3.18 -20.05
N ASP A 21 -0.30 -4.23 -20.85
CA ASP A 21 0.78 -4.43 -21.81
C ASP A 21 0.34 -3.88 -23.18
N SER A 22 1.05 -2.87 -23.68
CA SER A 22 0.75 -2.24 -24.97
C SER A 22 1.56 -2.80 -26.15
N ASN A 23 2.69 -3.45 -25.86
CA ASN A 23 3.64 -3.90 -26.89
C ASN A 23 3.60 -5.42 -27.16
N GLY A 24 2.92 -6.19 -26.28
CA GLY A 24 2.73 -7.62 -26.44
C GLY A 24 3.92 -8.47 -25.98
N ASP A 25 4.67 -8.03 -24.98
CA ASP A 25 5.80 -8.79 -24.41
C ASP A 25 5.42 -9.54 -23.11
N GLY A 26 4.20 -9.37 -22.62
CA GLY A 26 3.71 -10.00 -21.39
C GLY A 26 3.92 -9.16 -20.13
N ILE A 27 4.44 -7.95 -20.26
CA ILE A 27 4.74 -7.02 -19.17
C ILE A 27 3.98 -5.71 -19.40
N GLY A 28 3.29 -5.21 -18.39
CA GLY A 28 2.61 -3.91 -18.45
C GLY A 28 3.60 -2.76 -18.59
N ASP A 29 3.20 -1.69 -19.27
CA ASP A 29 4.07 -0.58 -19.62
C ASP A 29 3.38 0.80 -19.54
N LEU A 30 4.17 1.89 -19.67
CA LEU A 30 3.70 3.28 -19.59
C LEU A 30 2.67 3.64 -20.68
N ASN A 31 2.81 3.07 -21.87
CA ASN A 31 1.85 3.29 -22.95
C ASN A 31 0.53 2.58 -22.68
N GLY A 32 0.57 1.39 -22.08
CA GLY A 32 -0.59 0.68 -21.57
C GLY A 32 -1.33 1.50 -20.50
N ILE A 33 -0.61 2.11 -19.56
CA ILE A 33 -1.17 3.03 -18.57
C ILE A 33 -1.83 4.22 -19.27
N THR A 34 -1.12 4.86 -20.21
CA THR A 34 -1.64 6.00 -20.97
C THR A 34 -2.96 5.66 -21.69
N GLY A 35 -3.04 4.47 -22.28
CA GLY A 35 -4.24 3.97 -22.94
C GLY A 35 -5.44 3.70 -22.02
N LYS A 36 -5.22 3.65 -20.71
CA LYS A 36 -6.27 3.41 -19.70
C LYS A 36 -6.62 4.63 -18.85
N LEU A 37 -6.06 5.79 -19.14
CA LEU A 37 -6.36 7.02 -18.38
C LEU A 37 -7.82 7.46 -18.48
N ASP A 38 -8.52 7.15 -19.57
CA ASP A 38 -9.95 7.44 -19.69
C ASP A 38 -10.80 6.57 -18.74
N TYR A 39 -10.44 5.29 -18.56
CA TYR A 39 -11.05 4.41 -17.57
C TYR A 39 -10.89 4.96 -16.14
N LEU A 40 -9.69 5.42 -15.80
CA LEU A 40 -9.40 6.00 -14.48
C LEU A 40 -10.13 7.34 -14.29
N LYS A 41 -10.24 8.15 -15.34
CA LYS A 41 -11.04 9.38 -15.31
C LYS A 41 -12.53 9.07 -15.14
N GLU A 42 -13.04 8.06 -15.81
CA GLU A 42 -14.42 7.60 -15.66
C GLU A 42 -14.70 7.10 -14.24
N LEU A 43 -13.76 6.38 -13.62
CA LEU A 43 -13.86 5.96 -12.22
C LEU A 43 -13.96 7.17 -11.26
N GLY A 44 -13.33 8.30 -11.63
CA GLY A 44 -13.40 9.57 -10.90
C GLY A 44 -12.22 9.84 -9.98
N ILE A 45 -11.09 9.11 -10.15
CA ILE A 45 -9.89 9.29 -9.31
C ILE A 45 -9.18 10.61 -9.61
N ASP A 46 -8.44 11.13 -8.64
CA ASP A 46 -7.75 12.42 -8.71
C ASP A 46 -6.24 12.27 -8.87
N VAL A 47 -5.67 11.21 -8.29
CA VAL A 47 -4.23 10.98 -8.25
C VAL A 47 -3.92 9.53 -8.60
N ILE A 48 -2.94 9.30 -9.43
CA ILE A 48 -2.33 7.99 -9.64
C ILE A 48 -1.07 7.91 -8.78
N TRP A 49 -1.01 6.93 -7.86
CA TRP A 49 0.25 6.48 -7.30
C TRP A 49 0.83 5.41 -8.22
N LEU A 50 1.97 5.74 -8.82
CA LEU A 50 2.70 4.85 -9.73
C LEU A 50 3.79 4.13 -8.93
N SER A 51 3.67 2.81 -8.76
CA SER A 51 4.77 1.99 -8.21
C SER A 51 6.01 2.12 -9.10
N PRO A 52 7.24 1.80 -8.61
CA PRO A 52 8.48 2.20 -9.27
C PRO A 52 8.54 1.84 -10.77
N VAL A 53 8.91 2.81 -11.59
CA VAL A 53 9.17 2.66 -13.03
C VAL A 53 10.60 2.99 -13.40
N TYR A 54 11.43 3.24 -12.40
CA TYR A 54 12.86 3.56 -12.58
C TYR A 54 13.64 2.36 -13.08
N LYS A 55 14.82 2.63 -13.64
CA LYS A 55 15.74 1.57 -14.07
C LYS A 55 16.13 0.68 -12.88
N SER A 56 15.95 -0.62 -13.04
CA SER A 56 16.14 -1.62 -12.00
C SER A 56 16.56 -2.95 -12.62
N PRO A 57 17.44 -3.75 -12.00
CA PRO A 57 17.67 -5.14 -12.38
C PRO A 57 16.52 -6.07 -11.99
N ASN A 58 15.51 -5.56 -11.29
CA ASN A 58 14.24 -6.26 -11.00
C ASN A 58 14.37 -7.46 -10.04
N ASP A 59 15.27 -7.38 -9.07
CA ASP A 59 15.40 -8.38 -8.01
C ASP A 59 14.19 -8.36 -7.08
N ASP A 60 13.70 -7.17 -6.73
CA ASP A 60 12.48 -6.95 -5.92
C ASP A 60 11.44 -6.13 -6.71
N ASN A 61 11.13 -6.58 -7.93
CA ASN A 61 10.06 -6.01 -8.76
C ASN A 61 10.08 -4.48 -8.89
N GLY A 62 11.27 -3.90 -9.06
CA GLY A 62 11.49 -2.47 -9.28
C GLY A 62 11.87 -1.68 -8.03
N TYR A 63 11.75 -2.25 -6.82
CA TYR A 63 12.18 -1.59 -5.58
C TYR A 63 13.69 -1.66 -5.34
N ASP A 64 14.46 -2.27 -6.23
CA ASP A 64 15.92 -2.28 -6.31
C ASP A 64 16.38 -1.34 -7.43
N ILE A 65 16.44 -0.03 -7.16
CA ILE A 65 16.64 1.00 -8.16
C ILE A 65 18.14 1.17 -8.48
N SER A 66 18.50 1.02 -9.76
CA SER A 66 19.86 1.22 -10.27
C SER A 66 20.10 2.62 -10.85
N ASP A 67 19.05 3.33 -11.30
CA ASP A 67 19.11 4.72 -11.75
C ASP A 67 17.75 5.41 -11.52
N TYR A 68 17.72 6.40 -10.64
CA TYR A 68 16.52 7.16 -10.28
C TYR A 68 16.02 8.12 -11.37
N GLN A 69 16.82 8.42 -12.38
CA GLN A 69 16.51 9.38 -13.43
C GLN A 69 16.40 8.74 -14.82
N ALA A 70 16.30 7.42 -14.87
CA ALA A 70 16.02 6.64 -16.07
C ALA A 70 14.79 5.75 -15.87
N ILE A 71 14.05 5.52 -16.94
CA ILE A 71 12.93 4.57 -16.97
C ILE A 71 13.47 3.18 -17.26
N MET A 72 12.89 2.15 -16.64
CA MET A 72 13.17 0.75 -16.92
C MET A 72 12.77 0.41 -18.36
N ASP A 73 13.67 -0.22 -19.10
CA ASP A 73 13.49 -0.50 -20.55
C ASP A 73 12.19 -1.30 -20.84
N GLU A 74 11.78 -2.19 -19.93
CA GLU A 74 10.54 -2.96 -20.05
C GLU A 74 9.27 -2.08 -19.94
N PHE A 75 9.36 -0.93 -19.28
CA PHE A 75 8.22 -0.01 -19.12
C PHE A 75 8.16 1.07 -20.20
N GLY A 76 9.19 1.21 -21.01
CA GLY A 76 9.28 2.21 -22.08
C GLY A 76 10.41 3.20 -21.90
N THR A 77 10.21 4.39 -22.39
CA THR A 77 11.21 5.46 -22.42
C THR A 77 10.80 6.65 -21.53
N MET A 78 11.74 7.61 -21.35
CA MET A 78 11.42 8.86 -20.67
C MET A 78 10.39 9.69 -21.45
N GLU A 79 10.39 9.60 -22.78
CA GLU A 79 9.39 10.25 -23.64
C GLU A 79 8.00 9.63 -23.44
N ASP A 80 7.91 8.32 -23.20
CA ASP A 80 6.65 7.63 -22.86
C ASP A 80 6.13 8.09 -21.50
N PHE A 81 7.02 8.27 -20.52
CA PHE A 81 6.66 8.83 -19.23
C PHE A 81 6.15 10.28 -19.35
N ASP A 82 6.86 11.12 -20.11
CA ASP A 82 6.48 12.51 -20.32
C ASP A 82 5.11 12.63 -20.98
N ARG A 83 4.83 11.76 -21.96
CA ARG A 83 3.52 11.68 -22.62
C ARG A 83 2.43 11.22 -21.64
N MET A 84 2.67 10.18 -20.85
CA MET A 84 1.73 9.71 -19.83
C MET A 84 1.41 10.83 -18.82
N LEU A 85 2.43 11.50 -18.29
CA LEU A 85 2.27 12.61 -17.34
C LEU A 85 1.44 13.76 -17.92
N ALA A 86 1.78 14.20 -19.13
CA ALA A 86 1.03 15.26 -19.81
C ALA A 86 -0.43 14.86 -20.06
N THR A 87 -0.68 13.63 -20.53
CA THR A 87 -2.04 13.13 -20.79
C THR A 87 -2.85 13.01 -19.49
N ALA A 88 -2.23 12.57 -18.40
CA ALA A 88 -2.86 12.50 -17.08
C ALA A 88 -3.29 13.93 -16.62
N HIS A 89 -2.38 14.90 -16.72
CA HIS A 89 -2.66 16.29 -16.36
C HIS A 89 -3.76 16.93 -17.23
N GLU A 90 -3.79 16.67 -18.54
CA GLU A 90 -4.87 17.11 -19.43
C GLU A 90 -6.26 16.59 -18.98
N LYS A 91 -6.29 15.40 -18.38
CA LYS A 91 -7.50 14.80 -17.82
C LYS A 91 -7.78 15.25 -16.38
N GLY A 92 -6.92 16.08 -15.78
CA GLY A 92 -7.01 16.55 -14.40
C GLY A 92 -6.62 15.47 -13.38
N ILE A 93 -5.83 14.48 -13.77
CA ILE A 93 -5.29 13.44 -12.91
C ILE A 93 -3.84 13.78 -12.59
N LYS A 94 -3.49 13.78 -11.31
CA LYS A 94 -2.13 14.01 -10.81
C LYS A 94 -1.33 12.73 -10.74
N ILE A 95 0.00 12.83 -10.78
CA ILE A 95 0.91 11.68 -10.70
C ILE A 95 1.77 11.78 -9.44
N MET A 96 1.66 10.79 -8.58
CA MET A 96 2.50 10.58 -7.41
C MET A 96 3.43 9.38 -7.69
N MET A 97 4.74 9.62 -7.64
CA MET A 97 5.73 8.56 -7.87
C MET A 97 6.14 7.88 -6.57
N ASP A 98 6.67 6.68 -6.69
CA ASP A 98 7.26 5.96 -5.57
C ASP A 98 8.70 6.45 -5.32
N LEU A 99 9.04 6.84 -4.11
CA LEU A 99 10.36 7.31 -3.70
C LEU A 99 11.01 6.24 -2.82
N VAL A 100 11.90 5.46 -3.39
CA VAL A 100 12.61 4.35 -2.72
C VAL A 100 14.01 4.82 -2.35
N VAL A 101 14.20 5.31 -1.13
CA VAL A 101 15.45 5.97 -0.70
C VAL A 101 16.02 5.44 0.62
N ASN A 102 15.44 4.36 1.18
CA ASN A 102 16.09 3.62 2.25
C ASN A 102 17.29 2.83 1.73
N HIS A 103 17.22 2.34 0.51
CA HIS A 103 18.22 1.49 -0.14
C HIS A 103 18.27 1.77 -1.65
N THR A 104 19.27 1.24 -2.32
CA THR A 104 19.36 1.21 -3.80
C THR A 104 19.56 -0.24 -4.25
N SER A 105 19.56 -0.48 -5.58
CA SER A 105 20.15 -1.69 -6.13
C SER A 105 21.65 -1.76 -5.83
N ASP A 106 22.19 -2.97 -5.69
CA ASP A 106 23.65 -3.20 -5.67
C ASP A 106 24.32 -2.88 -7.03
N GLU A 107 23.50 -2.68 -8.08
CA GLU A 107 23.93 -2.21 -9.41
C GLU A 107 23.85 -0.69 -9.55
N HIS A 108 23.42 0.06 -8.52
CA HIS A 108 23.46 1.51 -8.53
C HIS A 108 24.91 2.03 -8.54
N LYS A 109 25.19 3.07 -9.33
CA LYS A 109 26.54 3.65 -9.45
C LYS A 109 27.18 3.97 -8.11
N TRP A 110 26.42 4.44 -7.11
CA TRP A 110 26.94 4.74 -5.78
C TRP A 110 27.46 3.50 -5.07
N PHE A 111 26.73 2.36 -5.14
CA PHE A 111 27.18 1.13 -4.50
C PHE A 111 28.36 0.49 -5.23
N ILE A 112 28.34 0.49 -6.57
CA ILE A 112 29.47 0.01 -7.38
C ILE A 112 30.75 0.75 -7.00
N GLU A 113 30.71 2.07 -6.81
CA GLU A 113 31.85 2.85 -6.36
C GLU A 113 32.18 2.58 -4.88
N SER A 114 31.17 2.56 -4.00
CA SER A 114 31.34 2.36 -2.55
C SER A 114 32.12 1.08 -2.20
N ARG A 115 31.88 -0.01 -2.94
CA ARG A 115 32.52 -1.32 -2.67
C ARG A 115 33.93 -1.48 -3.23
N LYS A 116 34.44 -0.53 -4.02
CA LYS A 116 35.77 -0.65 -4.64
C LYS A 116 36.94 -0.53 -3.64
N SER A 117 36.80 0.34 -2.66
CA SER A 117 37.80 0.56 -1.60
C SER A 117 37.17 1.18 -0.37
N THR A 118 37.92 1.20 0.73
CA THR A 118 37.45 1.81 2.01
C THR A 118 37.65 3.32 2.06
N ASP A 119 38.33 3.93 1.10
CA ASP A 119 38.74 5.33 1.07
C ASP A 119 38.17 6.15 -0.11
N ASN A 120 37.17 5.59 -0.86
CA ASN A 120 36.56 6.31 -1.97
C ASN A 120 35.42 7.25 -1.49
N PRO A 121 35.05 8.29 -2.27
CA PRO A 121 34.05 9.28 -1.89
C PRO A 121 32.66 8.71 -1.63
N TYR A 122 32.31 7.55 -2.17
CA TYR A 122 31.02 6.90 -2.02
C TYR A 122 30.99 5.86 -0.90
N ARG A 123 32.14 5.60 -0.20
CA ARG A 123 32.19 4.56 0.83
C ARG A 123 31.08 4.71 1.86
N ASP A 124 30.92 5.91 2.40
CA ASP A 124 29.96 6.23 3.45
C ASP A 124 28.56 6.54 2.92
N TYR A 125 28.28 6.29 1.63
CA TYR A 125 26.90 6.32 1.12
C TYR A 125 26.09 5.14 1.62
N TYR A 126 26.78 4.06 2.01
CA TYR A 126 26.16 2.83 2.54
C TYR A 126 26.71 2.50 3.92
N ILE A 127 26.04 1.58 4.62
CA ILE A 127 26.39 1.22 5.99
C ILE A 127 27.27 -0.02 5.96
N TRP A 128 28.56 0.16 6.24
CA TRP A 128 29.58 -0.88 6.27
C TRP A 128 30.07 -1.15 7.68
N ARG A 129 30.27 -2.41 8.06
CA ARG A 129 30.84 -2.81 9.37
C ARG A 129 31.79 -4.02 9.20
N PRO A 130 32.86 -4.10 9.99
CA PRO A 130 33.65 -5.32 10.07
C PRO A 130 32.87 -6.41 10.81
N ALA A 131 33.32 -7.67 10.70
CA ALA A 131 32.89 -8.72 11.62
C ALA A 131 33.19 -8.32 13.07
N LYS A 132 32.46 -8.92 14.04
CA LYS A 132 32.83 -8.84 15.46
C LYS A 132 34.18 -9.54 15.69
N GLU A 133 34.82 -9.33 16.85
CA GLU A 133 36.12 -9.92 17.20
C GLU A 133 36.12 -11.46 17.16
N ASP A 134 34.96 -12.08 17.42
CA ASP A 134 34.74 -13.52 17.35
C ASP A 134 34.42 -14.04 15.93
N GLY A 135 34.42 -13.18 14.94
CA GLY A 135 34.11 -13.48 13.54
C GLY A 135 32.62 -13.55 13.22
N SER A 136 31.75 -13.26 14.18
CA SER A 136 30.30 -13.20 13.94
C SER A 136 29.87 -11.92 13.20
N LEU A 137 28.60 -11.93 12.75
CA LEU A 137 27.97 -10.79 12.06
C LEU A 137 28.01 -9.50 12.92
N PRO A 138 27.99 -8.32 12.31
CA PRO A 138 28.02 -7.05 13.03
C PRO A 138 26.93 -6.89 14.09
N ASN A 139 25.73 -7.41 13.83
CA ASN A 139 24.66 -7.57 14.80
C ASN A 139 23.68 -8.69 14.38
N ASN A 140 22.60 -8.88 15.15
CA ASN A 140 21.62 -9.95 14.90
C ASN A 140 20.39 -9.47 14.10
N TRP A 141 20.48 -8.36 13.35
CA TRP A 141 19.32 -7.90 12.57
C TRP A 141 19.03 -8.85 11.42
N GLY A 142 17.72 -9.06 11.17
CA GLY A 142 17.22 -9.88 10.07
C GLY A 142 16.77 -9.05 8.88
N SER A 143 16.81 -9.67 7.72
CA SER A 143 16.22 -9.16 6.49
C SER A 143 14.69 -9.41 6.47
N CYS A 144 13.93 -8.52 5.84
CA CYS A 144 12.52 -8.71 5.52
C CYS A 144 12.30 -9.97 4.66
N PHE A 145 13.26 -10.31 3.81
CA PHE A 145 13.21 -11.44 2.89
C PHE A 145 13.96 -12.69 3.38
N SER A 146 13.98 -12.89 4.71
CA SER A 146 14.63 -13.99 5.40
C SER A 146 16.15 -13.87 5.53
N GLY A 147 16.69 -14.55 6.53
CA GLY A 147 18.13 -14.55 6.82
C GLY A 147 18.63 -13.26 7.50
N PRO A 148 19.97 -13.11 7.63
CA PRO A 148 20.58 -11.94 8.24
C PRO A 148 20.50 -10.70 7.36
N ALA A 149 20.51 -9.50 7.98
CA ALA A 149 20.56 -8.22 7.29
C ALA A 149 21.99 -7.77 6.90
N TRP A 150 22.97 -8.65 6.95
CA TRP A 150 24.36 -8.36 6.65
C TRP A 150 24.92 -9.30 5.60
N GLU A 151 25.45 -8.75 4.51
CA GLU A 151 26.12 -9.50 3.44
C GLU A 151 27.63 -9.15 3.42
N TYR A 152 28.46 -10.18 3.31
CA TYR A 152 29.91 -10.03 3.27
C TYR A 152 30.41 -9.62 1.88
N ASP A 153 31.22 -8.57 1.83
CA ASP A 153 31.94 -8.15 0.63
C ASP A 153 33.45 -8.45 0.75
N LYS A 154 33.89 -9.42 -0.05
CA LYS A 154 35.30 -9.86 -0.07
C LYS A 154 36.28 -8.79 -0.59
N THR A 155 35.78 -7.76 -1.29
CA THR A 155 36.64 -6.73 -1.88
C THR A 155 37.29 -5.87 -0.80
N THR A 156 36.56 -5.57 0.25
CA THR A 156 37.01 -4.70 1.34
C THR A 156 37.04 -5.41 2.69
N ASP A 157 36.74 -6.72 2.73
CA ASP A 157 36.70 -7.55 3.94
C ASP A 157 35.76 -6.97 5.01
N MET A 158 34.56 -6.53 4.57
CA MET A 158 33.53 -5.95 5.43
C MET A 158 32.15 -6.42 5.05
N TYR A 159 31.19 -6.20 5.92
CA TYR A 159 29.77 -6.44 5.70
C TYR A 159 29.05 -5.12 5.37
N PHE A 160 28.08 -5.19 4.45
CA PHE A 160 27.12 -4.09 4.25
C PHE A 160 25.73 -4.47 4.77
N LEU A 161 25.00 -3.47 5.25
CA LEU A 161 23.63 -3.63 5.74
C LEU A 161 22.64 -3.69 4.56
N HIS A 162 21.68 -4.63 4.64
CA HIS A 162 20.54 -4.71 3.74
C HIS A 162 19.30 -5.20 4.53
N LEU A 163 18.36 -4.32 4.79
CA LEU A 163 17.12 -4.70 5.52
C LEU A 163 16.13 -5.48 4.64
N PHE A 164 16.36 -5.52 3.32
CA PHE A 164 15.59 -6.27 2.32
C PHE A 164 16.49 -7.29 1.62
N SER A 165 16.41 -7.43 0.29
CA SER A 165 17.31 -8.32 -0.43
C SER A 165 18.78 -7.92 -0.26
N LYS A 166 19.69 -8.90 -0.28
CA LYS A 166 21.14 -8.63 -0.36
C LYS A 166 21.56 -7.82 -1.58
N LYS A 167 20.66 -7.69 -2.57
CA LYS A 167 20.81 -6.81 -3.72
C LYS A 167 20.25 -5.40 -3.49
N GLN A 168 19.80 -5.10 -2.26
CA GLN A 168 19.24 -3.80 -1.86
C GLN A 168 20.02 -3.22 -0.67
N PRO A 169 21.30 -2.80 -0.86
CA PRO A 169 22.11 -2.21 0.21
C PRO A 169 21.49 -0.91 0.75
N ASP A 170 21.44 -0.79 2.09
CA ASP A 170 20.88 0.35 2.79
C ASP A 170 21.75 1.60 2.69
N LEU A 171 21.14 2.73 2.34
CA LEU A 171 21.79 4.03 2.31
C LEU A 171 22.05 4.57 3.71
N ASN A 172 23.17 5.27 3.86
CA ASN A 172 23.58 5.94 5.09
C ASN A 172 23.05 7.38 5.12
N TRP A 173 21.87 7.59 5.67
CA TRP A 173 21.26 8.92 5.78
C TRP A 173 21.96 9.86 6.78
N ASP A 174 22.85 9.36 7.65
CA ASP A 174 23.71 10.22 8.47
C ASP A 174 24.68 11.04 7.59
N ASN A 175 24.99 10.54 6.39
CA ASN A 175 25.82 11.23 5.42
C ASN A 175 25.03 12.35 4.70
N PRO A 176 25.39 13.64 4.89
CA PRO A 176 24.70 14.75 4.26
C PRO A 176 24.78 14.75 2.72
N ALA A 177 25.81 14.11 2.13
CA ALA A 177 25.92 14.00 0.68
C ALA A 177 24.82 13.07 0.11
N VAL A 178 24.50 11.97 0.80
CA VAL A 178 23.38 11.10 0.43
C VAL A 178 22.06 11.88 0.44
N ARG A 179 21.79 12.64 1.51
CA ARG A 179 20.58 13.45 1.62
C ARG A 179 20.50 14.49 0.49
N GLN A 180 21.59 15.17 0.19
CA GLN A 180 21.61 16.17 -0.88
C GLN A 180 21.32 15.55 -2.26
N ASP A 181 21.96 14.42 -2.58
CA ASP A 181 21.73 13.72 -3.86
C ASP A 181 20.28 13.24 -3.99
N VAL A 182 19.68 12.76 -2.89
CA VAL A 182 18.25 12.40 -2.86
C VAL A 182 17.37 13.63 -3.10
N PHE A 183 17.64 14.76 -2.44
CA PHE A 183 16.83 15.98 -2.63
C PHE A 183 16.98 16.56 -4.04
N ASP A 184 18.17 16.48 -4.64
CA ASP A 184 18.40 16.92 -6.02
C ASP A 184 17.64 16.05 -7.02
N MET A 185 17.60 14.73 -6.80
CA MET A 185 16.79 13.80 -7.58
C MET A 185 15.28 14.08 -7.43
N MET A 186 14.79 14.32 -6.22
CA MET A 186 13.39 14.69 -5.99
C MET A 186 13.02 15.98 -6.72
N ASN A 187 13.88 17.01 -6.62
CA ASN A 187 13.67 18.29 -7.32
C ASN A 187 13.67 18.13 -8.84
N TRP A 188 14.46 17.20 -9.36
CA TRP A 188 14.47 16.90 -10.80
C TRP A 188 13.10 16.34 -11.26
N TRP A 189 12.49 15.43 -10.48
CA TRP A 189 11.16 14.89 -10.77
C TRP A 189 10.05 15.93 -10.58
N LEU A 190 10.11 16.74 -9.53
CA LEU A 190 9.16 17.84 -9.32
C LEU A 190 9.22 18.87 -10.44
N LYS A 191 10.42 19.20 -10.92
CA LYS A 191 10.61 20.09 -12.09
C LYS A 191 10.05 19.48 -13.37
N LYS A 192 10.06 18.16 -13.50
CA LYS A 192 9.46 17.43 -14.61
C LYS A 192 7.92 17.51 -14.59
N GLY A 193 7.32 17.79 -13.44
CA GLY A 193 5.88 17.98 -13.26
C GLY A 193 5.18 16.91 -12.41
N VAL A 194 5.94 16.04 -11.74
CA VAL A 194 5.38 15.07 -10.79
C VAL A 194 4.75 15.81 -9.61
N ASP A 195 3.56 15.35 -9.16
CA ASP A 195 2.73 16.04 -8.16
C ASP A 195 2.98 15.58 -6.72
N GLY A 196 3.84 14.60 -6.51
CA GLY A 196 4.17 14.12 -5.17
C GLY A 196 4.86 12.78 -5.12
N PHE A 197 5.03 12.28 -3.89
CA PHE A 197 5.75 11.03 -3.64
C PHE A 197 5.07 10.17 -2.57
N ARG A 198 4.93 8.88 -2.88
CA ARG A 198 4.82 7.85 -1.87
C ARG A 198 6.22 7.42 -1.48
N MET A 199 6.55 7.43 -0.21
CA MET A 199 7.90 7.19 0.28
C MET A 199 8.01 5.79 0.87
N ASP A 200 8.72 4.94 0.15
CA ASP A 200 8.95 3.55 0.51
C ASP A 200 9.73 3.43 1.81
N VAL A 201 9.21 2.63 2.73
CA VAL A 201 9.77 2.32 4.07
C VAL A 201 10.50 3.49 4.75
N ILE A 202 9.96 4.69 4.62
CA ILE A 202 10.61 5.94 5.01
C ILE A 202 10.92 6.02 6.52
N SER A 203 10.23 5.25 7.35
CA SER A 203 10.51 5.15 8.78
C SER A 203 11.83 4.47 9.10
N LEU A 204 12.47 3.80 8.13
CA LEU A 204 13.70 3.03 8.32
C LEU A 204 14.97 3.80 7.96
N ILE A 205 14.89 5.00 7.37
CA ILE A 205 16.06 5.74 6.87
C ILE A 205 17.06 6.14 7.96
N SER A 206 16.59 6.38 9.19
CA SER A 206 17.45 6.69 10.34
C SER A 206 17.69 5.43 11.18
N LYS A 207 18.93 4.93 11.16
CA LYS A 207 19.29 3.75 11.95
C LYS A 207 19.62 4.13 13.39
N GLU A 208 19.44 3.18 14.32
CA GLU A 208 19.83 3.39 15.72
C GLU A 208 21.37 3.49 15.83
N PRO A 209 21.90 4.50 16.50
CA PRO A 209 23.33 4.66 16.68
C PRO A 209 24.01 3.43 17.29
N GLY A 210 25.13 3.02 16.71
CA GLY A 210 25.87 1.85 17.16
C GLY A 210 25.31 0.51 16.67
N LEU A 211 24.12 0.49 16.07
CA LEU A 211 23.49 -0.70 15.50
C LEU A 211 23.44 -1.89 16.50
N PRO A 212 22.85 -1.73 17.69
CA PRO A 212 22.88 -2.74 18.76
C PRO A 212 22.11 -4.00 18.37
N ASP A 213 22.50 -5.14 18.97
CA ASP A 213 21.69 -6.35 18.93
C ASP A 213 20.30 -6.10 19.53
N LYS A 214 19.27 -6.78 19.01
CA LYS A 214 17.88 -6.66 19.42
C LYS A 214 17.31 -8.03 19.78
N GLU A 215 16.11 -8.04 20.38
CA GLU A 215 15.41 -9.28 20.70
C GLU A 215 15.13 -10.09 19.41
N PRO A 216 15.57 -11.34 19.33
CA PRO A 216 15.37 -12.15 18.13
C PRO A 216 13.92 -12.57 17.94
N GLY A 217 13.47 -12.57 16.70
CA GLY A 217 12.19 -13.13 16.28
C GLY A 217 12.22 -14.64 16.08
N ILE A 218 11.17 -15.16 15.46
CA ILE A 218 10.96 -16.60 15.27
C ILE A 218 12.09 -17.30 14.49
N ASN A 219 12.72 -16.62 13.54
CA ASN A 219 13.81 -17.16 12.71
C ASN A 219 15.20 -17.01 13.34
N GLY A 220 15.29 -16.48 14.57
CA GLY A 220 16.56 -16.29 15.29
C GLY A 220 17.25 -14.96 15.02
N TYR A 221 16.71 -14.12 14.14
CA TYR A 221 17.14 -12.74 13.90
C TYR A 221 16.11 -11.76 14.45
N ALA A 222 16.55 -10.54 14.77
CA ALA A 222 15.63 -9.44 15.06
C ALA A 222 14.86 -9.06 13.79
N THR A 223 13.62 -8.57 13.93
CA THR A 223 12.81 -8.19 12.78
C THR A 223 13.45 -7.03 12.01
N PHE A 224 13.25 -6.96 10.69
CA PHE A 224 13.86 -5.93 9.82
C PHE A 224 13.54 -4.49 10.23
N ASN A 225 12.42 -4.27 10.91
CA ASN A 225 11.93 -2.95 11.33
C ASN A 225 12.33 -2.53 12.75
N VAL A 226 13.28 -3.23 13.39
CA VAL A 226 13.75 -2.90 14.76
C VAL A 226 14.37 -1.51 14.87
N SER A 227 14.75 -0.91 13.75
CA SER A 227 15.31 0.44 13.65
C SER A 227 14.30 1.46 13.11
N ALA A 228 13.00 1.11 13.05
CA ALA A 228 11.98 2.05 12.61
C ALA A 228 11.88 3.26 13.55
N ASN A 229 11.56 4.42 12.98
CA ASN A 229 11.43 5.69 13.69
C ASN A 229 12.72 6.10 14.43
N GLY A 230 13.87 5.86 13.81
CA GLY A 230 15.18 6.15 14.39
C GLY A 230 15.36 7.63 14.77
N PRO A 231 16.39 7.95 15.55
CA PRO A 231 16.48 9.22 16.29
C PRO A 231 16.51 10.47 15.40
N HIS A 232 16.97 10.38 14.17
CA HIS A 232 17.11 11.52 13.25
C HIS A 232 16.06 11.54 12.12
N VAL A 233 15.09 10.60 12.09
CA VAL A 233 14.14 10.49 10.98
C VAL A 233 13.36 11.78 10.73
N HIS A 234 12.88 12.42 11.79
CA HIS A 234 12.12 13.68 11.70
C HIS A 234 12.99 14.86 11.25
N GLU A 235 14.27 14.89 11.65
CA GLU A 235 15.21 15.91 11.19
C GLU A 235 15.44 15.78 9.68
N TYR A 236 15.63 14.54 9.18
CA TYR A 236 15.83 14.27 7.75
C TYR A 236 14.59 14.61 6.92
N LEU A 237 13.40 14.30 7.42
CA LEU A 237 12.15 14.63 6.73
C LEU A 237 11.86 16.13 6.71
N GLN A 238 12.20 16.85 7.79
CA GLN A 238 12.09 18.32 7.81
C GLN A 238 13.11 18.97 6.84
N GLU A 239 14.32 18.43 6.75
CA GLU A 239 15.31 18.86 5.75
C GLU A 239 14.81 18.59 4.33
N MET A 240 14.25 17.39 4.08
CA MET A 240 13.62 17.01 2.79
C MET A 240 12.48 17.98 2.42
N ARG A 241 11.61 18.31 3.39
CA ARG A 241 10.53 19.26 3.18
C ARG A 241 11.05 20.62 2.75
N GLN A 242 12.05 21.14 3.45
CA GLN A 242 12.63 22.46 3.17
C GLN A 242 13.35 22.51 1.83
N LYS A 243 14.10 21.45 1.47
CA LYS A 243 14.98 21.45 0.28
C LYS A 243 14.31 20.94 -0.98
N ALA A 244 13.26 20.16 -0.88
CA ALA A 244 12.56 19.57 -2.02
C ALA A 244 11.07 19.85 -2.02
N LEU A 245 10.31 19.35 -1.05
CA LEU A 245 8.84 19.32 -1.12
C LEU A 245 8.18 20.71 -1.10
N ASN A 246 8.78 21.70 -0.46
CA ASN A 246 8.25 23.08 -0.44
C ASN A 246 8.38 23.81 -1.80
N ASN A 247 9.05 23.21 -2.77
CA ASN A 247 9.22 23.79 -4.10
C ASN A 247 7.98 23.60 -5.00
N ALA A 248 6.99 22.80 -4.57
CA ALA A 248 5.74 22.52 -5.27
C ALA A 248 4.59 22.25 -4.29
N ASP A 249 3.35 22.34 -4.77
CA ASP A 249 2.15 21.92 -4.02
C ASP A 249 1.96 20.41 -4.16
N THR A 250 2.64 19.66 -3.29
CA THR A 250 2.78 18.20 -3.39
C THR A 250 1.83 17.43 -2.49
N ILE A 251 1.48 16.21 -2.91
CA ILE A 251 0.94 15.16 -2.03
C ILE A 251 2.07 14.22 -1.61
N THR A 252 2.15 13.90 -0.32
CA THR A 252 3.13 12.96 0.21
C THR A 252 2.51 11.96 1.17
N VAL A 253 2.89 10.70 1.04
CA VAL A 253 2.52 9.64 1.98
C VAL A 253 3.75 8.78 2.28
N GLY A 254 4.03 8.56 3.56
CA GLY A 254 5.14 7.72 4.01
C GLY A 254 4.66 6.30 4.33
N GLU A 255 5.33 5.30 3.77
CA GLU A 255 5.18 3.95 4.28
C GLU A 255 5.99 3.80 5.56
N CYS A 256 5.29 3.61 6.68
CA CYS A 256 5.90 3.62 8.00
C CYS A 256 5.66 2.29 8.72
N SER A 257 6.48 1.28 8.40
CA SER A 257 6.49 0.03 9.14
C SER A 257 6.84 0.29 10.61
N GLY A 258 6.06 -0.27 11.53
CA GLY A 258 6.27 -0.10 12.96
C GLY A 258 5.92 1.29 13.51
N VAL A 259 5.19 2.13 12.76
CA VAL A 259 4.74 3.43 13.25
C VAL A 259 3.67 3.28 14.32
N THR A 260 3.87 3.96 15.44
CA THR A 260 2.84 4.14 16.45
C THR A 260 1.98 5.37 16.13
N LEU A 261 0.81 5.47 16.78
CA LEU A 261 -0.04 6.66 16.64
C LEU A 261 0.71 7.96 17.04
N GLU A 262 1.54 7.90 18.08
CA GLU A 262 2.31 9.07 18.53
C GLU A 262 3.40 9.48 17.56
N GLU A 263 4.04 8.52 16.90
CA GLU A 263 5.00 8.81 15.82
C GLU A 263 4.26 9.36 14.57
N ALA A 264 3.13 8.77 14.20
CA ALA A 264 2.33 9.26 13.07
C ALA A 264 1.91 10.73 13.22
N LYS A 265 1.60 11.16 14.45
CA LYS A 265 1.32 12.58 14.76
C LYS A 265 2.50 13.51 14.48
N LYS A 266 3.73 13.00 14.51
CA LYS A 266 4.92 13.80 14.15
C LYS A 266 5.11 13.84 12.63
N TYR A 267 5.06 12.66 11.97
CA TYR A 267 5.23 12.55 10.51
C TYR A 267 4.21 13.37 9.71
N ALA A 268 2.94 13.35 10.13
CA ALA A 268 1.82 13.85 9.33
C ALA A 268 1.05 15.00 10.01
N ARG A 269 1.74 15.82 10.79
CA ARG A 269 1.15 16.99 11.44
C ARG A 269 0.53 17.97 10.45
N SER A 270 -0.55 18.59 10.88
CA SER A 270 -1.28 19.58 10.08
C SER A 270 -0.48 20.85 9.75
N ASP A 271 0.69 21.07 10.39
CA ASP A 271 1.62 22.16 10.07
C ASP A 271 2.52 21.85 8.85
N GLU A 272 2.36 20.66 8.25
CA GLU A 272 3.03 20.20 7.03
C GLU A 272 4.56 20.32 7.03
N LYS A 273 5.20 20.13 8.18
CA LYS A 273 6.67 20.22 8.28
C LYS A 273 7.40 18.99 7.73
N GLU A 274 6.70 17.89 7.59
CA GLU A 274 7.23 16.63 7.08
C GLU A 274 6.33 16.10 5.95
N LEU A 275 5.50 15.10 6.21
CA LEU A 275 4.62 14.46 5.24
C LEU A 275 3.16 14.92 5.40
N ASN A 276 2.33 14.65 4.40
CA ASN A 276 0.89 14.90 4.52
C ASN A 276 0.16 13.79 5.28
N MET A 277 0.60 12.53 5.12
CA MET A 277 0.02 11.35 5.77
C MET A 277 1.01 10.19 5.80
N VAL A 278 0.67 9.13 6.54
CA VAL A 278 1.45 7.88 6.59
C VAL A 278 0.55 6.67 6.39
N PHE A 279 1.08 5.63 5.76
CA PHE A 279 0.52 4.29 5.81
C PHE A 279 0.97 3.62 7.10
N GLN A 280 0.01 3.21 7.92
CA GLN A 280 0.18 2.36 9.08
C GLN A 280 -0.26 0.92 8.76
N PHE A 281 0.27 -0.06 9.47
CA PHE A 281 0.06 -1.48 9.16
C PHE A 281 -0.73 -2.24 10.23
N GLU A 282 -1.13 -1.61 11.34
CA GLU A 282 -1.80 -2.32 12.44
C GLU A 282 -3.06 -3.07 11.97
N HIS A 283 -3.85 -2.47 11.07
CA HIS A 283 -5.04 -3.13 10.53
C HIS A 283 -4.69 -4.21 9.47
N MET A 284 -3.48 -4.17 8.91
CA MET A 284 -2.95 -5.24 8.04
C MET A 284 -2.43 -6.42 8.85
N ASP A 285 -2.11 -6.23 10.12
CA ASP A 285 -1.61 -7.28 11.01
C ASP A 285 -2.70 -7.89 11.89
N VAL A 286 -3.95 -7.44 11.76
CA VAL A 286 -5.09 -7.83 12.62
C VAL A 286 -5.40 -9.33 12.62
N ASP A 287 -5.03 -10.05 11.58
CA ASP A 287 -5.20 -11.48 11.40
C ASP A 287 -3.86 -12.26 11.45
N SER A 288 -2.79 -11.61 11.92
CA SER A 288 -1.50 -12.25 12.16
C SER A 288 -1.53 -13.15 13.41
N ASP A 289 -0.60 -14.07 13.50
CA ASP A 289 -0.47 -15.06 14.56
C ASP A 289 0.85 -14.86 15.33
N GLU A 290 0.84 -15.07 16.66
CA GLU A 290 2.04 -14.87 17.48
C GLU A 290 3.20 -15.84 17.14
N LYS A 291 2.89 -17.02 16.57
CA LYS A 291 3.88 -18.05 16.28
C LYS A 291 4.44 -17.95 14.86
N SER A 292 3.59 -17.64 13.90
CA SER A 292 3.94 -17.64 12.46
C SER A 292 3.93 -16.24 11.82
N GLY A 293 3.65 -15.21 12.62
CA GLY A 293 3.55 -13.84 12.11
C GLY A 293 2.40 -13.71 11.09
N LYS A 294 2.70 -13.15 9.93
CA LYS A 294 1.70 -13.00 8.85
C LYS A 294 1.37 -14.35 8.15
N TRP A 295 2.22 -15.36 8.26
CA TRP A 295 2.08 -16.63 7.53
C TRP A 295 1.05 -17.56 8.19
N THR A 296 -0.21 -17.22 8.06
CA THR A 296 -1.34 -17.91 8.66
C THR A 296 -2.59 -17.73 7.81
N THR A 297 -3.55 -18.66 7.93
CA THR A 297 -4.89 -18.55 7.34
C THR A 297 -5.95 -18.09 8.35
N ARG A 298 -5.49 -17.59 9.51
CA ARG A 298 -6.38 -17.06 10.56
C ARG A 298 -7.25 -15.95 10.00
N LYS A 299 -8.52 -15.94 10.37
CA LYS A 299 -9.44 -14.84 10.08
C LYS A 299 -9.38 -13.79 11.20
N MET A 300 -9.58 -12.54 10.84
CA MET A 300 -9.62 -11.44 11.81
C MET A 300 -10.83 -11.53 12.74
N ASP A 301 -10.71 -10.97 13.94
CA ASP A 301 -11.85 -10.57 14.76
C ASP A 301 -12.23 -9.11 14.38
N LEU A 302 -13.50 -8.88 14.01
CA LEU A 302 -13.95 -7.55 13.60
C LEU A 302 -13.76 -6.50 14.72
N ARG A 303 -13.85 -6.92 15.99
CA ARG A 303 -13.64 -6.03 17.14
C ARG A 303 -12.23 -5.47 17.19
N ASP A 304 -11.22 -6.29 16.84
CA ASP A 304 -9.83 -5.85 16.78
C ASP A 304 -9.64 -4.82 15.66
N LEU A 305 -10.22 -5.08 14.49
CA LEU A 305 -10.19 -4.13 13.37
C LEU A 305 -10.86 -2.80 13.74
N LYS A 306 -12.06 -2.85 14.37
CA LYS A 306 -12.77 -1.64 14.83
C LYS A 306 -11.94 -0.84 15.83
N ASN A 307 -11.32 -1.51 16.79
CA ASN A 307 -10.48 -0.86 17.79
C ASN A 307 -9.27 -0.16 17.16
N ILE A 308 -8.60 -0.83 16.21
CA ILE A 308 -7.45 -0.24 15.49
C ILE A 308 -7.89 0.99 14.71
N LEU A 309 -8.85 0.83 13.79
CA LEU A 309 -9.27 1.95 12.93
C LEU A 309 -9.85 3.12 13.74
N THR A 310 -10.62 2.84 14.80
CA THR A 310 -11.15 3.90 15.69
C THR A 310 -10.03 4.65 16.40
N ARG A 311 -9.02 3.94 16.92
CA ARG A 311 -7.86 4.57 17.56
C ARG A 311 -7.14 5.52 16.61
N TRP A 312 -6.94 5.11 15.35
CA TRP A 312 -6.33 5.95 14.32
C TRP A 312 -7.21 7.12 13.91
N GLN A 313 -8.53 6.90 13.70
CA GLN A 313 -9.47 7.97 13.39
C GLN A 313 -9.50 9.05 14.47
N LYS A 314 -9.68 8.64 15.72
CA LYS A 314 -9.74 9.58 16.86
C LYS A 314 -8.39 10.18 17.23
N GLY A 315 -7.34 9.40 17.15
CA GLY A 315 -6.01 9.83 17.57
C GLY A 315 -5.37 10.85 16.64
N LEU A 316 -5.68 10.82 15.35
CA LEU A 316 -5.19 11.79 14.37
C LEU A 316 -6.14 13.00 14.18
N GLN A 317 -7.37 12.92 14.67
CA GLN A 317 -8.37 13.98 14.49
C GLN A 317 -7.80 15.34 14.92
N ASP A 318 -7.93 16.35 14.05
CA ASP A 318 -7.45 17.73 14.22
C ASP A 318 -5.92 17.91 14.39
N ILE A 319 -5.15 16.83 14.43
CA ILE A 319 -3.70 16.83 14.61
C ILE A 319 -2.98 16.48 13.32
N ALA A 320 -3.40 15.40 12.67
CA ALA A 320 -2.79 14.84 11.48
C ALA A 320 -3.87 14.24 10.54
N TRP A 321 -3.47 13.63 9.44
CA TRP A 321 -4.39 13.11 8.45
C TRP A 321 -4.16 11.63 8.18
N ASN A 322 -5.27 10.84 8.07
CA ASN A 322 -5.21 9.42 7.76
C ASN A 322 -5.04 9.17 6.25
N SER A 323 -4.30 8.13 5.89
CA SER A 323 -4.47 7.37 4.66
C SER A 323 -5.41 6.20 4.92
N LEU A 324 -6.26 5.88 3.97
CA LEU A 324 -7.28 4.84 4.09
C LEU A 324 -7.09 3.81 2.97
N TYR A 325 -6.84 2.55 3.30
CA TYR A 325 -6.63 1.49 2.31
C TYR A 325 -6.98 0.11 2.86
N TRP A 326 -7.41 -0.79 1.97
CA TRP A 326 -7.63 -2.20 2.28
C TRP A 326 -6.56 -3.10 1.73
N GLU A 327 -5.97 -2.74 0.60
CA GLU A 327 -4.93 -3.52 -0.08
C GLU A 327 -3.96 -2.61 -0.84
N ASN A 328 -2.84 -3.16 -1.23
CA ASN A 328 -1.84 -2.58 -2.10
C ASN A 328 -1.07 -3.71 -2.80
N HIS A 329 0.02 -3.39 -3.50
CA HIS A 329 0.87 -4.37 -4.18
C HIS A 329 1.61 -5.36 -3.24
N ASP A 330 1.57 -5.14 -1.93
CA ASP A 330 2.19 -5.98 -0.89
C ASP A 330 1.17 -6.69 0.02
N GLN A 331 -0.13 -6.56 -0.26
CA GLN A 331 -1.20 -7.19 0.51
C GLN A 331 -2.06 -8.08 -0.40
N PRO A 332 -2.59 -9.20 0.12
CA PRO A 332 -3.53 -10.02 -0.64
C PRO A 332 -4.82 -9.24 -0.92
N ARG A 333 -5.64 -9.73 -1.87
CA ARG A 333 -6.90 -9.08 -2.25
C ARG A 333 -7.84 -8.97 -1.06
N SER A 334 -8.36 -7.76 -0.84
CA SER A 334 -9.16 -7.40 0.34
C SER A 334 -10.46 -8.19 0.44
N VAL A 335 -11.14 -8.43 -0.68
CA VAL A 335 -12.39 -9.21 -0.71
C VAL A 335 -12.16 -10.67 -0.29
N SER A 336 -11.02 -11.26 -0.61
CA SER A 336 -10.65 -12.62 -0.17
C SER A 336 -10.21 -12.67 1.29
N ARG A 337 -9.59 -11.60 1.78
CA ARG A 337 -9.06 -11.52 3.14
C ARG A 337 -10.09 -11.09 4.16
N PHE A 338 -10.76 -9.97 3.93
CA PHE A 338 -11.67 -9.29 4.87
C PHE A 338 -13.15 -9.43 4.49
N GLY A 339 -13.45 -9.79 3.25
CA GLY A 339 -14.80 -10.01 2.74
C GLY A 339 -15.13 -11.49 2.56
N ASN A 340 -15.91 -11.76 1.53
CA ASN A 340 -16.27 -13.10 1.08
C ASN A 340 -16.19 -13.13 -0.45
N ASP A 341 -15.24 -13.92 -0.97
CA ASP A 341 -14.94 -14.00 -2.41
C ASP A 341 -15.72 -15.12 -3.14
N SER A 342 -16.70 -15.74 -2.48
CA SER A 342 -17.62 -16.67 -3.15
C SER A 342 -18.41 -15.97 -4.26
N ASP A 343 -18.83 -16.72 -5.27
CA ASP A 343 -19.64 -16.19 -6.39
C ASP A 343 -20.91 -15.46 -5.90
N GLU A 344 -21.49 -15.87 -4.76
CA GLU A 344 -22.71 -15.29 -4.19
C GLU A 344 -22.45 -13.92 -3.53
N TYR A 345 -21.34 -13.78 -2.79
CA TYR A 345 -21.13 -12.61 -1.92
C TYR A 345 -20.02 -11.67 -2.36
N ARG A 346 -19.19 -12.04 -3.33
CA ARG A 346 -18.01 -11.27 -3.74
C ARG A 346 -18.31 -9.79 -4.01
N GLU A 347 -19.26 -9.50 -4.87
CA GLU A 347 -19.56 -8.11 -5.24
C GLU A 347 -20.17 -7.32 -4.10
N ILE A 348 -21.06 -7.97 -3.32
CA ILE A 348 -21.73 -7.33 -2.20
C ILE A 348 -20.73 -7.03 -1.09
N SER A 349 -19.85 -7.99 -0.77
CA SER A 349 -18.81 -7.79 0.25
C SER A 349 -17.74 -6.79 -0.18
N ALA A 350 -17.34 -6.77 -1.46
CA ALA A 350 -16.43 -5.75 -1.99
C ALA A 350 -17.02 -4.32 -1.83
N LYS A 351 -18.29 -4.13 -2.15
CA LYS A 351 -18.99 -2.85 -1.96
C LYS A 351 -19.13 -2.47 -0.47
N MET A 352 -19.33 -3.46 0.40
CA MET A 352 -19.38 -3.24 1.85
C MET A 352 -18.04 -2.77 2.38
N LEU A 353 -16.93 -3.42 2.00
CA LEU A 353 -15.58 -3.01 2.36
C LEU A 353 -15.28 -1.59 1.86
N ALA A 354 -15.62 -1.28 0.61
CA ALA A 354 -15.47 0.05 0.05
C ALA A 354 -16.23 1.10 0.85
N THR A 355 -17.50 0.85 1.20
CA THR A 355 -18.32 1.76 2.01
C THR A 355 -17.68 2.00 3.37
N CYS A 356 -17.24 0.93 4.03
CA CYS A 356 -16.66 0.99 5.36
C CYS A 356 -15.51 2.00 5.44
N ILE A 357 -14.61 1.99 4.46
CA ILE A 357 -13.40 2.82 4.51
C ILE A 357 -13.59 4.19 3.85
N HIS A 358 -14.34 4.29 2.74
CA HIS A 358 -14.54 5.56 2.03
C HIS A 358 -15.35 6.59 2.82
N MET A 359 -16.15 6.16 3.80
CA MET A 359 -16.90 7.04 4.68
C MET A 359 -16.10 7.51 5.90
N MET A 360 -14.86 7.06 6.12
CA MET A 360 -13.98 7.52 7.20
C MET A 360 -13.27 8.83 6.84
N GLN A 361 -12.72 9.50 7.87
CA GLN A 361 -11.86 10.68 7.67
C GLN A 361 -10.46 10.24 7.24
N GLY A 362 -10.02 10.69 6.08
CA GLY A 362 -8.72 10.37 5.51
C GLY A 362 -8.77 10.36 3.97
N THR A 363 -7.64 10.21 3.33
CA THR A 363 -7.55 10.08 1.87
C THR A 363 -7.61 8.60 1.48
N PRO A 364 -8.62 8.15 0.70
CA PRO A 364 -8.71 6.78 0.24
C PRO A 364 -7.67 6.47 -0.84
N TYR A 365 -7.08 5.27 -0.73
CA TYR A 365 -6.19 4.67 -1.72
C TYR A 365 -6.84 3.39 -2.24
N VAL A 366 -7.14 3.37 -3.53
CA VAL A 366 -7.74 2.24 -4.25
C VAL A 366 -6.64 1.54 -5.02
N TYR A 367 -6.44 0.26 -4.81
CA TYR A 367 -5.47 -0.52 -5.56
C TYR A 367 -6.08 -1.07 -6.85
N GLN A 368 -5.30 -1.13 -7.94
CA GLN A 368 -5.78 -1.67 -9.24
C GLN A 368 -6.48 -3.02 -9.07
N GLY A 369 -7.72 -3.11 -9.55
CA GLY A 369 -8.58 -4.30 -9.46
C GLY A 369 -9.47 -4.36 -8.23
N GLU A 370 -9.24 -3.53 -7.20
CA GLU A 370 -10.13 -3.42 -6.04
C GLU A 370 -11.52 -2.96 -6.47
N GLU A 371 -11.60 -2.01 -7.40
CA GLU A 371 -12.83 -1.48 -7.99
C GLU A 371 -13.60 -2.51 -8.86
N LEU A 372 -12.99 -3.65 -9.16
CA LEU A 372 -13.63 -4.78 -9.83
C LEU A 372 -14.02 -5.91 -8.87
N GLY A 373 -13.59 -5.84 -7.62
CA GLY A 373 -13.66 -6.94 -6.68
C GLY A 373 -12.82 -8.13 -7.11
N MET A 374 -11.60 -7.90 -7.61
CA MET A 374 -10.65 -8.98 -7.92
C MET A 374 -10.28 -9.75 -6.66
N THR A 375 -10.10 -11.06 -6.80
CA THR A 375 -9.85 -12.00 -5.72
C THR A 375 -8.42 -12.50 -5.71
N ASN A 376 -8.00 -13.19 -4.64
CA ASN A 376 -6.79 -13.97 -4.63
C ASN A 376 -6.75 -14.97 -5.78
N CYS A 377 -5.56 -15.25 -6.28
CA CYS A 377 -5.33 -16.19 -7.37
C CYS A 377 -5.09 -17.61 -6.82
N PRO A 378 -5.65 -18.66 -7.43
CA PRO A 378 -5.46 -20.03 -6.97
C PRO A 378 -4.07 -20.59 -7.36
N PHE A 379 -3.01 -20.05 -6.75
CA PHE A 379 -1.65 -20.56 -6.91
C PHE A 379 -1.54 -21.94 -6.23
N ASN A 380 -1.23 -22.98 -7.01
CA ASN A 380 -1.27 -24.37 -6.57
C ASN A 380 0.12 -24.96 -6.25
N THR A 381 1.17 -24.34 -6.72
CA THR A 381 2.55 -24.78 -6.52
C THR A 381 3.47 -23.61 -6.25
N LEU A 382 4.59 -23.85 -5.57
CA LEU A 382 5.59 -22.80 -5.30
C LEU A 382 6.12 -22.16 -6.60
N ASP A 383 6.21 -22.90 -7.69
CA ASP A 383 6.65 -22.41 -8.99
C ASP A 383 5.73 -21.35 -9.62
N ASN A 384 4.50 -21.21 -9.12
CA ASN A 384 3.59 -20.15 -9.56
C ASN A 384 3.92 -18.79 -8.98
N PHE A 385 4.62 -18.75 -7.84
CA PHE A 385 5.03 -17.53 -7.16
C PHE A 385 6.27 -16.90 -7.80
N ARG A 386 6.35 -15.57 -7.74
CA ARG A 386 7.48 -14.75 -8.18
C ARG A 386 8.07 -13.91 -7.05
N ASP A 387 7.31 -13.78 -5.98
CA ASP A 387 7.65 -12.96 -4.83
C ASP A 387 8.72 -13.60 -3.94
N LEU A 388 9.86 -12.89 -3.78
CA LEU A 388 10.97 -13.33 -2.95
C LEU A 388 10.57 -13.59 -1.49
N GLU A 389 9.70 -12.73 -0.93
CA GLU A 389 9.26 -12.88 0.45
C GLU A 389 8.55 -14.22 0.68
N SER A 390 7.61 -14.56 -0.20
CA SER A 390 6.84 -15.80 -0.11
C SER A 390 7.73 -17.04 -0.32
N ILE A 391 8.59 -17.01 -1.33
CA ILE A 391 9.47 -18.12 -1.69
C ILE A 391 10.50 -18.37 -0.58
N ASN A 392 11.18 -17.32 -0.11
CA ASN A 392 12.20 -17.45 0.92
C ASN A 392 11.60 -17.87 2.27
N ALA A 393 10.44 -17.32 2.65
CA ALA A 393 9.75 -17.73 3.87
C ALA A 393 9.29 -19.19 3.81
N PHE A 394 8.83 -19.67 2.64
CA PHE A 394 8.51 -21.09 2.45
C PHE A 394 9.71 -21.95 2.80
N HIS A 395 10.86 -21.70 2.17
CA HIS A 395 12.07 -22.48 2.42
C HIS A 395 12.56 -22.35 3.86
N GLU A 396 12.66 -21.14 4.39
CA GLU A 396 13.19 -20.91 5.76
C GLU A 396 12.34 -21.62 6.81
N LEU A 397 11.01 -21.46 6.79
CA LEU A 397 10.15 -22.00 7.85
C LEU A 397 9.93 -23.51 7.73
N THR A 398 9.93 -24.07 6.53
CA THR A 398 9.80 -25.52 6.33
C THR A 398 11.12 -26.24 6.65
N GLU A 399 12.27 -25.72 6.20
CA GLU A 399 13.59 -26.28 6.51
C GLU A 399 13.92 -26.25 8.01
N GLN A 400 13.45 -25.21 8.72
CA GLN A 400 13.58 -25.12 10.18
C GLN A 400 12.56 -25.98 10.93
N GLY A 401 11.65 -26.66 10.23
CA GLY A 401 10.59 -27.49 10.82
C GLY A 401 9.56 -26.72 11.64
N LYS A 402 9.40 -25.40 11.37
CA LYS A 402 8.45 -24.53 12.08
C LYS A 402 7.05 -24.58 11.49
N MET A 403 6.95 -24.83 10.18
CA MET A 403 5.71 -25.05 9.46
C MET A 403 5.84 -26.28 8.55
N THR A 404 4.73 -26.97 8.29
CA THR A 404 4.69 -27.98 7.22
C THR A 404 4.64 -27.32 5.86
N GLU A 405 5.05 -28.03 4.79
CA GLU A 405 4.91 -27.52 3.42
C GLU A 405 3.44 -27.21 3.07
N GLU A 406 2.50 -28.05 3.54
CA GLU A 406 1.07 -27.87 3.32
C GLU A 406 0.55 -26.58 3.98
N ASP A 407 0.87 -26.37 5.28
CA ASP A 407 0.46 -25.15 6.00
C ASP A 407 1.10 -23.91 5.40
N MET A 408 2.38 -23.99 4.99
CA MET A 408 3.07 -22.86 4.39
C MET A 408 2.51 -22.52 3.02
N MET A 409 2.22 -23.53 2.17
CA MET A 409 1.54 -23.31 0.87
C MET A 409 0.16 -22.65 1.06
N ALA A 410 -0.62 -23.09 2.05
CA ALA A 410 -1.90 -22.47 2.37
C ALA A 410 -1.72 -21.01 2.83
N ALA A 411 -0.71 -20.74 3.66
CA ALA A 411 -0.42 -19.40 4.16
C ALA A 411 0.03 -18.44 3.06
N ILE A 412 0.97 -18.83 2.19
CA ILE A 412 1.42 -17.98 1.09
C ILE A 412 0.34 -17.82 0.01
N GLY A 413 -0.48 -18.83 -0.24
CA GLY A 413 -1.64 -18.73 -1.12
C GLY A 413 -2.69 -17.72 -0.61
N TYR A 414 -2.82 -17.60 0.72
CA TYR A 414 -3.75 -16.67 1.36
C TYR A 414 -3.18 -15.26 1.56
N LYS A 415 -1.90 -15.13 1.95
CA LYS A 415 -1.26 -13.88 2.39
C LYS A 415 -0.17 -13.36 1.45
N GLY A 416 0.29 -14.16 0.49
CA GLY A 416 1.39 -13.80 -0.40
C GLY A 416 1.08 -12.59 -1.27
N ARG A 417 2.09 -11.75 -1.50
CA ARG A 417 2.01 -10.50 -2.27
C ARG A 417 1.61 -10.71 -3.73
N ASP A 418 1.95 -11.86 -4.32
CA ASP A 418 1.62 -12.19 -5.72
C ASP A 418 0.11 -12.21 -6.02
N ASN A 419 -0.74 -12.39 -5.00
CA ASN A 419 -2.19 -12.27 -5.15
C ASN A 419 -2.61 -10.89 -5.68
N ALA A 420 -1.92 -9.84 -5.25
CA ALA A 420 -2.14 -8.47 -5.72
C ALA A 420 -1.43 -8.18 -7.06
N ARG A 421 -0.43 -8.99 -7.43
CA ARG A 421 0.44 -8.74 -8.60
C ARG A 421 0.00 -9.47 -9.86
N THR A 422 -1.10 -10.24 -9.80
CA THR A 422 -1.71 -10.82 -11.00
C THR A 422 -2.16 -9.72 -11.96
N PRO A 423 -2.12 -9.97 -13.28
CA PRO A 423 -2.54 -9.01 -14.28
C PRO A 423 -3.94 -8.46 -14.06
N MET A 424 -4.10 -7.16 -14.28
CA MET A 424 -5.40 -6.48 -14.29
C MET A 424 -6.32 -7.15 -15.31
N GLN A 425 -7.58 -7.38 -14.92
CA GLN A 425 -8.57 -8.09 -15.71
C GLN A 425 -9.42 -7.09 -16.51
N TRP A 426 -9.01 -6.80 -17.76
CA TRP A 426 -9.68 -5.82 -18.61
C TRP A 426 -10.92 -6.33 -19.29
N ASP A 427 -10.86 -7.58 -19.81
CA ASP A 427 -11.99 -8.22 -20.47
C ASP A 427 -11.91 -9.76 -20.41
N ASP A 428 -12.84 -10.43 -21.08
CA ASP A 428 -12.98 -11.88 -21.15
C ASP A 428 -12.15 -12.55 -22.26
N SER A 429 -11.30 -11.80 -22.94
CA SER A 429 -10.39 -12.33 -23.97
C SER A 429 -9.15 -13.00 -23.37
N ALA A 430 -8.33 -13.63 -24.22
CA ALA A 430 -7.09 -14.27 -23.78
C ALA A 430 -6.24 -13.33 -22.91
N TYR A 431 -5.65 -13.90 -21.84
CA TYR A 431 -4.85 -13.16 -20.85
C TYR A 431 -5.60 -11.98 -20.22
N ALA A 432 -6.93 -12.08 -20.09
CA ALA A 432 -7.79 -11.06 -19.50
C ALA A 432 -7.76 -9.69 -20.24
N GLY A 433 -7.38 -9.65 -21.51
CA GLY A 433 -7.17 -8.39 -22.25
C GLY A 433 -6.00 -7.55 -21.73
N PHE A 434 -5.19 -8.10 -20.83
CA PHE A 434 -3.99 -7.45 -20.30
C PHE A 434 -2.86 -7.40 -21.33
N SER A 435 -2.64 -8.50 -22.07
CA SER A 435 -1.56 -8.69 -23.04
C SER A 435 -2.00 -9.56 -24.22
N THR A 436 -1.26 -9.50 -25.31
CA THR A 436 -1.35 -10.44 -26.43
C THR A 436 -0.34 -11.59 -26.34
N ALA A 437 0.61 -11.53 -25.40
CA ALA A 437 1.58 -12.57 -25.06
C ALA A 437 1.32 -13.18 -23.70
N ASN A 438 2.04 -14.25 -23.35
CA ASN A 438 1.96 -14.87 -22.03
C ASN A 438 2.47 -13.91 -20.94
N PRO A 439 1.64 -13.54 -19.96
CA PRO A 439 2.05 -12.61 -18.89
C PRO A 439 3.18 -13.14 -18.00
N TRP A 440 3.96 -12.23 -17.41
CA TRP A 440 5.09 -12.52 -16.54
C TRP A 440 4.70 -13.33 -15.29
N ILE A 441 3.46 -13.24 -14.86
CA ILE A 441 2.85 -13.99 -13.75
C ILE A 441 1.48 -14.52 -14.19
N MET A 442 0.98 -15.54 -13.52
CA MET A 442 -0.29 -16.19 -13.83
C MET A 442 -1.47 -15.20 -13.79
N VAL A 443 -2.31 -15.23 -14.81
CA VAL A 443 -3.60 -14.53 -14.80
C VAL A 443 -4.58 -15.30 -13.91
N ASN A 444 -5.33 -14.61 -13.06
CA ASN A 444 -6.38 -15.26 -12.28
C ASN A 444 -7.46 -15.82 -13.24
N PRO A 445 -7.74 -17.14 -13.21
CA PRO A 445 -8.62 -17.77 -14.19
C PRO A 445 -10.08 -17.29 -14.15
N ASN A 446 -10.46 -16.55 -13.11
CA ASN A 446 -11.82 -15.99 -12.98
C ASN A 446 -12.05 -14.71 -13.82
N TYR A 447 -11.05 -14.28 -14.62
CA TYR A 447 -11.16 -13.08 -15.47
C TYR A 447 -12.33 -13.12 -16.45
N THR A 448 -12.80 -14.30 -16.82
CA THR A 448 -13.98 -14.47 -17.68
C THR A 448 -15.29 -14.00 -17.04
N LYS A 449 -15.31 -13.92 -15.68
CA LYS A 449 -16.44 -13.44 -14.89
C LYS A 449 -16.18 -12.07 -14.25
N ILE A 450 -14.93 -11.79 -13.89
CA ILE A 450 -14.50 -10.58 -13.18
C ILE A 450 -13.59 -9.79 -14.09
N ASN A 451 -14.09 -8.74 -14.70
CA ASN A 451 -13.29 -7.89 -15.58
C ASN A 451 -13.89 -6.49 -15.75
N ALA A 452 -13.06 -5.55 -16.16
CA ALA A 452 -13.44 -4.14 -16.32
C ALA A 452 -14.56 -3.94 -17.35
N LYS A 453 -14.52 -4.68 -18.47
CA LYS A 453 -15.53 -4.57 -19.53
C LYS A 453 -16.95 -4.88 -19.03
N ASP A 454 -17.12 -5.92 -18.22
CA ASP A 454 -18.41 -6.23 -17.58
C ASP A 454 -18.79 -5.14 -16.57
N GLN A 455 -17.85 -4.80 -15.67
CA GLN A 455 -18.09 -3.93 -14.53
C GLN A 455 -18.43 -2.47 -14.95
N VAL A 456 -17.78 -1.95 -15.98
CA VAL A 456 -18.07 -0.59 -16.50
C VAL A 456 -19.46 -0.50 -17.13
N ASN A 457 -19.92 -1.57 -17.76
CA ASN A 457 -21.19 -1.57 -18.50
C ASN A 457 -22.42 -1.98 -17.67
N ARG A 458 -22.21 -2.46 -16.45
CA ARG A 458 -23.29 -2.94 -15.57
C ARG A 458 -23.53 -1.97 -14.41
N GLU A 459 -24.75 -1.43 -14.30
CA GLU A 459 -25.13 -0.37 -13.34
C GLU A 459 -25.01 -0.78 -11.87
N ASP A 460 -25.16 -2.05 -11.55
CA ASP A 460 -25.07 -2.59 -10.20
C ASP A 460 -23.68 -3.16 -9.87
N SER A 461 -22.69 -2.89 -10.69
CA SER A 461 -21.30 -3.40 -10.54
C SER A 461 -20.56 -2.81 -9.34
N VAL A 462 -19.43 -3.42 -8.98
CA VAL A 462 -18.49 -2.87 -7.99
C VAL A 462 -17.89 -1.56 -8.50
N PHE A 463 -17.50 -1.49 -9.79
CA PHE A 463 -16.96 -0.29 -10.43
C PHE A 463 -17.93 0.91 -10.31
N LYS A 464 -19.19 0.72 -10.68
CA LYS A 464 -20.21 1.78 -10.56
C LYS A 464 -20.48 2.18 -9.12
N TYR A 465 -20.28 1.28 -8.18
CA TYR A 465 -20.40 1.58 -6.76
C TYR A 465 -19.22 2.45 -6.27
N TYR A 466 -17.99 2.14 -6.68
CA TYR A 466 -16.82 2.99 -6.42
C TYR A 466 -16.98 4.38 -7.03
N GLN A 467 -17.49 4.50 -8.27
CA GLN A 467 -17.80 5.80 -8.87
C GLN A 467 -18.74 6.63 -7.97
N LYS A 468 -19.79 6.00 -7.42
CA LYS A 468 -20.74 6.67 -6.52
C LYS A 468 -20.07 7.11 -5.22
N LEU A 469 -19.24 6.27 -4.60
CA LEU A 469 -18.50 6.61 -3.38
C LEU A 469 -17.52 7.78 -3.62
N ILE A 470 -16.77 7.75 -4.71
CA ILE A 470 -15.82 8.81 -5.07
C ILE A 470 -16.57 10.13 -5.31
N LYS A 471 -17.67 10.07 -6.07
CA LYS A 471 -18.52 11.24 -6.31
C LYS A 471 -19.06 11.82 -5.00
N LEU A 472 -19.60 10.99 -4.11
CA LEU A 472 -20.10 11.44 -2.80
C LEU A 472 -19.01 12.12 -1.97
N ARG A 473 -17.77 11.63 -2.03
CA ARG A 473 -16.65 12.26 -1.36
C ARG A 473 -16.35 13.65 -1.91
N HIS A 474 -16.36 13.82 -3.24
CA HIS A 474 -16.13 15.13 -3.89
C HIS A 474 -17.26 16.15 -3.59
N GLU A 475 -18.47 15.67 -3.33
CA GLU A 475 -19.66 16.51 -3.09
C GLU A 475 -19.94 16.77 -1.60
N SER A 476 -19.26 16.10 -0.65
CA SER A 476 -19.60 16.13 0.77
C SER A 476 -18.41 16.45 1.68
N GLU A 477 -18.40 17.66 2.23
CA GLU A 477 -17.43 18.03 3.27
C GLU A 477 -17.58 17.19 4.53
N LEU A 478 -18.79 16.73 4.85
CA LEU A 478 -19.06 15.84 5.99
C LEU A 478 -18.28 14.52 5.85
N ILE A 479 -18.22 13.92 4.66
CA ILE A 479 -17.44 12.70 4.42
C ILE A 479 -15.95 12.98 4.58
N VAL A 480 -15.46 14.10 4.05
CA VAL A 480 -14.03 14.45 4.08
C VAL A 480 -13.60 14.86 5.48
N TYR A 481 -14.27 15.86 6.08
CA TYR A 481 -13.79 16.58 7.27
C TYR A 481 -14.53 16.27 8.55
N GLY A 482 -15.67 15.55 8.50
CA GLY A 482 -16.44 15.21 9.67
C GLY A 482 -15.62 14.42 10.72
N THR A 483 -15.97 14.57 11.98
CA THR A 483 -15.43 13.74 13.05
C THR A 483 -15.95 12.32 12.98
N TYR A 484 -15.36 11.41 13.72
CA TYR A 484 -15.69 9.99 13.73
C TYR A 484 -16.04 9.51 15.13
N ASP A 485 -17.15 8.79 15.28
CA ASP A 485 -17.56 8.16 16.54
C ASP A 485 -18.04 6.72 16.30
N LEU A 486 -17.32 5.75 16.89
CA LEU A 486 -17.70 4.34 16.84
C LEU A 486 -18.98 4.11 17.64
N ILE A 487 -19.85 3.28 17.12
CA ILE A 487 -20.99 2.72 17.81
C ILE A 487 -21.00 1.19 17.63
N LEU A 488 -21.70 0.46 18.46
CA LEU A 488 -21.71 -1.01 18.46
C LEU A 488 -20.30 -1.60 18.57
N ASP A 489 -19.49 -1.06 19.47
CA ASP A 489 -18.08 -1.41 19.67
C ASP A 489 -17.84 -2.90 19.95
N ASP A 490 -18.69 -3.54 20.76
CA ASP A 490 -18.60 -4.97 21.10
C ASP A 490 -19.24 -5.92 20.08
N ASP A 491 -19.96 -5.41 19.07
CA ASP A 491 -20.61 -6.27 18.08
C ASP A 491 -19.55 -6.92 17.17
N LYS A 492 -19.56 -8.24 17.08
CA LYS A 492 -18.58 -9.05 16.33
C LYS A 492 -18.82 -9.11 14.82
N ASP A 493 -20.01 -8.71 14.36
CA ASP A 493 -20.44 -8.83 12.97
C ASP A 493 -20.71 -7.46 12.32
N ILE A 494 -21.04 -6.44 13.13
CA ILE A 494 -21.40 -5.11 12.62
C ILE A 494 -20.29 -4.10 12.92
N TYR A 495 -19.81 -3.42 11.89
CA TYR A 495 -19.02 -2.21 12.02
C TYR A 495 -19.93 -1.00 11.79
N ALA A 496 -20.11 -0.18 12.80
CA ALA A 496 -20.95 1.01 12.68
C ALA A 496 -20.30 2.24 13.32
N TYR A 497 -20.48 3.40 12.68
CA TYR A 497 -19.96 4.67 13.18
C TYR A 497 -20.76 5.85 12.67
N ILE A 498 -20.64 6.97 13.35
CA ILE A 498 -21.25 8.26 13.01
C ILE A 498 -20.17 9.24 12.57
N ARG A 499 -20.47 10.02 11.54
CA ARG A 499 -19.68 11.18 11.14
C ARG A 499 -20.46 12.46 11.42
N THR A 500 -19.77 13.49 11.93
CA THR A 500 -20.39 14.77 12.31
C THR A 500 -19.56 15.95 11.80
N LEU A 501 -20.20 16.93 11.16
CA LEU A 501 -19.62 18.20 10.76
C LEU A 501 -20.64 19.33 11.01
N GLY A 502 -20.45 20.09 12.09
CA GLY A 502 -21.47 21.07 12.51
C GLY A 502 -22.78 20.38 12.85
N ASP A 503 -23.86 20.79 12.17
CA ASP A 503 -25.20 20.20 12.35
C ASP A 503 -25.47 18.98 11.43
N GLU A 504 -24.58 18.74 10.45
CA GLU A 504 -24.70 17.62 9.53
C GLU A 504 -24.15 16.35 10.15
N LYS A 505 -24.89 15.24 9.95
CA LYS A 505 -24.48 13.92 10.41
C LYS A 505 -24.79 12.85 9.39
N LEU A 506 -23.97 11.82 9.35
CA LEU A 506 -24.30 10.56 8.72
C LEU A 506 -23.94 9.39 9.64
N ILE A 507 -24.63 8.28 9.46
CA ILE A 507 -24.37 7.02 10.13
C ILE A 507 -24.09 5.93 9.11
N VAL A 508 -23.10 5.11 9.38
CA VAL A 508 -22.65 4.01 8.53
C VAL A 508 -22.86 2.71 9.28
N TYR A 509 -23.48 1.73 8.63
CA TYR A 509 -23.54 0.35 9.09
C TYR A 509 -22.95 -0.56 8.03
N CYS A 510 -22.05 -1.48 8.42
CA CYS A 510 -21.46 -2.50 7.58
C CYS A 510 -21.57 -3.86 8.28
N ASN A 511 -22.30 -4.78 7.70
CA ASN A 511 -22.40 -6.16 8.17
C ASN A 511 -21.25 -6.99 7.57
N PHE A 512 -20.32 -7.46 8.38
CA PHE A 512 -19.17 -8.28 7.96
C PHE A 512 -19.48 -9.78 8.02
N SER A 513 -20.74 -10.18 8.07
CA SER A 513 -21.15 -11.58 8.20
C SER A 513 -22.16 -12.02 7.14
N GLU A 514 -22.26 -13.33 6.98
CA GLU A 514 -23.30 -13.99 6.15
C GLU A 514 -24.68 -14.03 6.84
N ASN A 515 -24.75 -13.55 8.07
CA ASN A 515 -26.00 -13.57 8.83
C ASN A 515 -26.77 -12.26 8.65
N THR A 516 -28.07 -12.38 8.53
CA THR A 516 -28.95 -11.21 8.67
C THR A 516 -28.93 -10.72 10.11
N ARG A 517 -28.73 -9.42 10.30
CA ARG A 517 -28.64 -8.77 11.62
C ARG A 517 -29.68 -7.65 11.74
N GLU A 518 -30.21 -7.45 12.91
CA GLU A 518 -31.08 -6.30 13.21
C GLU A 518 -30.32 -5.33 14.12
N VAL A 519 -30.37 -4.05 13.77
CA VAL A 519 -29.79 -2.96 14.57
C VAL A 519 -30.83 -1.87 14.80
N GLU A 520 -30.77 -1.23 15.95
CA GLU A 520 -31.58 -0.06 16.23
C GLU A 520 -30.95 1.19 15.60
N LEU A 521 -31.79 1.99 14.92
CA LEU A 521 -31.34 3.28 14.39
C LEU A 521 -31.53 4.35 15.49
N PRO A 522 -30.49 5.15 15.81
CA PRO A 522 -30.64 6.26 16.73
C PRO A 522 -31.76 7.21 16.28
N GLU A 523 -32.55 7.73 17.23
CA GLU A 523 -33.74 8.53 16.96
C GLU A 523 -33.49 9.69 15.99
N GLU A 524 -32.33 10.32 16.11
CA GLU A 524 -31.95 11.45 15.26
C GLU A 524 -31.83 11.12 13.76
N PHE A 525 -31.69 9.84 13.38
CA PHE A 525 -31.58 9.37 11.98
C PHE A 525 -32.88 8.76 11.43
N THR A 526 -33.94 8.66 12.21
CA THR A 526 -35.17 7.98 11.79
C THR A 526 -35.88 8.66 10.60
N ASN A 527 -35.65 9.95 10.42
CA ASN A 527 -36.13 10.71 9.26
C ASN A 527 -35.03 10.93 8.20
N GLY A 528 -33.89 10.29 8.36
CA GLY A 528 -32.75 10.41 7.45
C GLY A 528 -33.01 9.78 6.08
N LYS A 529 -32.16 10.09 5.14
CA LYS A 529 -32.19 9.54 3.77
C LYS A 529 -31.04 8.57 3.57
N VAL A 530 -31.30 7.46 2.87
CA VAL A 530 -30.23 6.59 2.40
C VAL A 530 -29.38 7.38 1.40
N LEU A 531 -28.12 7.61 1.76
CA LEU A 531 -27.15 8.28 0.91
C LEU A 531 -26.58 7.29 -0.11
N ILE A 532 -26.20 6.09 0.36
CA ILE A 532 -25.73 4.98 -0.46
C ILE A 532 -25.99 3.65 0.27
N SER A 533 -26.27 2.60 -0.48
CA SER A 533 -26.29 1.22 -0.01
C SER A 533 -25.85 0.29 -1.15
N ASN A 534 -25.24 -0.85 -0.79
CA ASN A 534 -24.89 -1.90 -1.75
C ASN A 534 -26.09 -2.82 -2.11
N TYR A 535 -27.25 -2.59 -1.47
CA TYR A 535 -28.54 -3.18 -1.84
C TYR A 535 -29.48 -2.06 -2.28
N ILE A 536 -30.05 -2.18 -3.48
CA ILE A 536 -30.84 -1.12 -4.15
C ILE A 536 -32.17 -0.78 -3.48
N ASP A 537 -32.69 -1.68 -2.67
CA ASP A 537 -34.01 -1.57 -2.00
C ASP A 537 -33.89 -1.28 -0.48
N ALA A 538 -32.71 -0.84 -0.03
CA ALA A 538 -32.46 -0.47 1.37
C ALA A 538 -33.42 0.65 1.83
N LYS A 539 -33.96 0.51 3.05
CA LYS A 539 -34.94 1.44 3.61
C LYS A 539 -34.54 1.87 5.02
N VAL A 540 -34.88 3.10 5.35
CA VAL A 540 -34.77 3.64 6.71
C VAL A 540 -36.03 3.32 7.50
N ASN A 541 -35.85 2.65 8.63
CA ASN A 541 -36.87 2.36 9.62
C ASN A 541 -36.24 2.50 11.01
N HIS A 542 -37.02 2.53 12.08
CA HIS A 542 -36.52 2.53 13.47
C HIS A 542 -35.58 1.35 13.78
N LYS A 543 -35.83 0.20 13.15
CA LYS A 543 -34.94 -0.95 13.12
C LYS A 543 -34.52 -1.19 11.68
N ILE A 544 -33.23 -1.40 11.49
CA ILE A 544 -32.64 -1.72 10.19
C ILE A 544 -32.29 -3.20 10.20
N THR A 545 -32.78 -3.92 9.20
CA THR A 545 -32.38 -5.30 8.93
C THR A 545 -31.25 -5.26 7.95
N LEU A 546 -30.03 -5.59 8.40
CA LEU A 546 -28.84 -5.71 7.57
C LEU A 546 -28.73 -7.13 7.04
N ARG A 547 -28.81 -7.29 5.73
CA ARG A 547 -28.63 -8.57 5.02
C ARG A 547 -27.15 -8.99 5.03
N PRO A 548 -26.79 -10.19 4.58
CA PRO A 548 -25.38 -10.59 4.43
C PRO A 548 -24.55 -9.54 3.70
N TYR A 549 -23.44 -9.13 4.31
CA TYR A 549 -22.51 -8.11 3.76
C TYR A 549 -23.18 -6.79 3.34
N GLU A 550 -24.32 -6.43 3.92
CA GLU A 550 -24.97 -5.15 3.62
C GLU A 550 -24.23 -3.99 4.26
N ALA A 551 -24.03 -2.95 3.44
CA ALA A 551 -23.59 -1.63 3.88
C ALA A 551 -24.68 -0.60 3.57
N ILE A 552 -24.99 0.26 4.53
CA ILE A 552 -25.91 1.38 4.36
C ILE A 552 -25.38 2.63 5.04
N VAL A 553 -25.47 3.74 4.35
CA VAL A 553 -25.14 5.08 4.86
C VAL A 553 -26.42 5.92 4.86
N ILE A 554 -26.76 6.45 6.03
CA ILE A 554 -27.95 7.27 6.22
C ILE A 554 -27.50 8.66 6.65
N GLN A 555 -27.92 9.68 5.92
CA GLN A 555 -27.67 11.08 6.25
C GLN A 555 -28.92 11.67 6.90
N LYS A 556 -28.68 12.40 8.01
CA LYS A 556 -29.72 13.12 8.75
C LYS A 556 -30.19 14.34 7.97
#